data_149a03b5d250557a04b976b4fa60ef1f
#
_entry.id   149a03b5d250557a04b976b4fa60ef1f
#
_cell.length_a   1.000
_cell.length_b   1.000
_cell.length_c   1.000
_cell.angle_alpha   90.00
_cell.angle_beta   90.00
_cell.angle_gamma   90.00
#
_symmetry.space_group_name_H-M   'P 1'
#
loop_
_entity.id
_entity.type
_entity.pdbx_description
1 polymer ?
#
loop_
_entity_poly.entity_id
_entity_poly.type
_entity_poly.pdbx_seq_one_letter_code
_entity_poly.pdbx_strand_id
1 'polypeptide(L)'
;MELRRALVRAAVSRPGVLLAVSPGATRQRLAVEAELARRGWPCVSGPAEADLLVVVGDREGEDEGEGEGEGEESDWVSGLWHGIPAPKARVWVTDPERVADALERGLADLARGQYEEHHEHQQHQQHQQHQQHQQHQQHQQHGDTAPHSDHRGHDMHGGHHGHAGHDMGLVEGLPMADRADDRDGLRLDVLHVPLGPVLADWPAGLILRLTLQGDVVQEVTVEPVTTPPSPRPPFWDEPWLRATAGEHVSRGNAARRLCAAHLDSLGRFFAVTGWDDMAARTRYVRDRALAGGSAAELTSLVRPLIRRAQRSRTLRWLTTGLGTLPAEQARHRGVTGPALVADGDAYSRMLVWLDAVGRSAAACDVIEALDAAETVGPRGRLDTPAPPSRALLDSLPRLLEGTEFACARIIVASLDPDLDELTHAQAPWTVHSHG
;
A
#
# COMPACT_ATOMS: atom_id res chain seq x y z
N MET A 1 30.26 20.52 17.75
CA MET A 1 29.14 20.60 16.75
C MET A 1 29.23 19.55 15.64
N GLU A 2 30.41 19.27 15.07
CA GLU A 2 30.55 18.31 13.97
C GLU A 2 30.22 16.85 14.33
N LEU A 3 30.69 16.38 15.51
CA LEU A 3 30.43 15.01 15.95
C LEU A 3 28.93 14.73 16.13
N ARG A 4 28.21 15.71 16.68
CA ARG A 4 26.74 15.60 16.86
C ARG A 4 25.99 15.56 15.53
N ARG A 5 26.40 16.39 14.54
CA ARG A 5 25.87 16.34 13.17
C ARG A 5 26.18 15.00 12.49
N ALA A 6 27.35 14.43 12.73
CA ALA A 6 27.71 13.11 12.20
C ALA A 6 26.87 11.99 12.83
N LEU A 7 26.58 12.05 14.12
CA LEU A 7 25.72 11.09 14.81
C LEU A 7 24.26 11.17 14.34
N VAL A 8 23.72 12.37 14.17
CA VAL A 8 22.37 12.58 13.60
C VAL A 8 22.30 12.03 12.18
N ARG A 9 23.29 12.33 11.32
CA ARG A 9 23.34 11.75 9.96
C ARG A 9 23.45 10.24 9.98
N ALA A 10 24.19 9.66 10.90
CA ALA A 10 24.28 8.21 11.04
C ALA A 10 22.96 7.59 11.51
N ALA A 11 22.24 8.25 12.42
CA ALA A 11 20.94 7.80 12.90
C ALA A 11 19.88 7.81 11.81
N VAL A 12 19.88 8.82 10.92
CA VAL A 12 18.93 8.93 9.81
C VAL A 12 19.42 8.29 8.49
N SER A 13 20.57 7.62 8.49
CA SER A 13 21.18 7.08 7.25
C SER A 13 20.36 5.97 6.58
N ARG A 14 19.45 5.33 7.29
CA ARG A 14 18.56 4.27 6.81
C ARG A 14 17.15 4.49 7.35
N PRO A 15 16.43 5.52 6.87
CA PRO A 15 15.08 5.80 7.35
C PRO A 15 14.12 4.68 6.99
N GLY A 16 13.15 4.42 7.86
CA GLY A 16 11.97 3.64 7.53
C GLY A 16 11.09 4.42 6.55
N VAL A 17 10.88 3.88 5.35
CA VAL A 17 10.14 4.57 4.29
C VAL A 17 8.74 4.01 4.15
N LEU A 18 7.73 4.85 4.36
CA LEU A 18 6.34 4.52 4.02
C LEU A 18 6.01 5.05 2.62
N LEU A 19 5.57 4.15 1.74
CA LEU A 19 5.16 4.51 0.39
C LEU A 19 3.66 4.73 0.32
N ALA A 20 3.26 5.92 -0.10
CA ALA A 20 1.89 6.31 -0.38
C ALA A 20 1.74 6.48 -1.90
N VAL A 21 1.14 5.50 -2.59
CA VAL A 21 1.09 5.45 -4.05
C VAL A 21 -0.31 5.75 -4.55
N SER A 22 -0.46 6.78 -5.38
CA SER A 22 -1.71 7.08 -6.08
C SER A 22 -1.90 6.17 -7.29
N PRO A 23 -3.14 5.86 -7.71
CA PRO A 23 -3.42 5.22 -8.98
C PRO A 23 -2.80 6.01 -10.15
N GLY A 24 -2.31 5.34 -11.18
CA GLY A 24 -1.61 5.95 -12.31
C GLY A 24 -0.10 6.14 -12.10
N ALA A 25 0.41 5.90 -10.88
CA ALA A 25 1.80 6.17 -10.52
C ALA A 25 2.71 4.92 -10.52
N THR A 26 2.32 3.85 -11.20
CA THR A 26 3.10 2.59 -11.20
C THR A 26 4.54 2.78 -11.67
N ARG A 27 4.80 3.61 -12.69
CA ARG A 27 6.16 3.89 -13.18
C ARG A 27 7.04 4.54 -12.10
N GLN A 28 6.51 5.55 -11.43
CA GLN A 28 7.18 6.26 -10.35
C GLN A 28 7.41 5.33 -9.14
N ARG A 29 6.40 4.52 -8.76
CA ARG A 29 6.51 3.53 -7.68
C ARG A 29 7.67 2.56 -7.93
N LEU A 30 7.75 1.99 -9.13
CA LEU A 30 8.82 1.06 -9.48
C LEU A 30 10.21 1.71 -9.40
N ALA A 31 10.34 2.97 -9.82
CA ALA A 31 11.59 3.71 -9.70
C ALA A 31 11.97 3.97 -8.23
N VAL A 32 10.99 4.32 -7.38
CA VAL A 32 11.21 4.51 -5.94
C VAL A 32 11.63 3.19 -5.29
N GLU A 33 10.91 2.09 -5.53
CA GLU A 33 11.25 0.77 -4.98
C GLU A 33 12.66 0.33 -5.38
N ALA A 34 13.04 0.52 -6.65
CA ALA A 34 14.39 0.18 -7.14
C ALA A 34 15.47 1.03 -6.46
N GLU A 35 15.23 2.33 -6.26
CA GLU A 35 16.19 3.22 -5.59
C GLU A 35 16.30 2.92 -4.09
N LEU A 36 15.18 2.61 -3.41
CA LEU A 36 15.19 2.18 -2.02
C LEU A 36 15.98 0.87 -1.85
N ALA A 37 15.78 -0.10 -2.74
CA ALA A 37 16.52 -1.35 -2.74
C ALA A 37 18.04 -1.11 -2.97
N ARG A 38 18.40 -0.20 -3.88
CA ARG A 38 19.80 0.19 -4.14
C ARG A 38 20.46 0.82 -2.92
N ARG A 39 19.72 1.64 -2.16
CA ARG A 39 20.20 2.28 -0.92
C ARG A 39 20.16 1.34 0.29
N GLY A 40 19.45 0.23 0.20
CA GLY A 40 19.17 -0.67 1.33
C GLY A 40 18.26 -0.02 2.39
N TRP A 41 17.38 0.92 1.98
CA TRP A 41 16.40 1.53 2.87
C TRP A 41 15.17 0.63 2.98
N PRO A 42 14.68 0.36 4.20
CA PRO A 42 13.52 -0.49 4.39
C PRO A 42 12.22 0.24 4.01
N CYS A 43 11.35 -0.44 3.25
CA CYS A 43 9.95 -0.08 3.18
C CYS A 43 9.26 -0.63 4.43
N VAL A 44 8.54 0.25 5.15
CA VAL A 44 7.80 -0.11 6.37
C VAL A 44 6.32 -0.29 6.07
N SER A 45 5.64 -1.03 6.94
CA SER A 45 4.24 -1.43 6.70
C SER A 45 3.21 -0.49 7.30
N GLY A 46 3.62 0.43 8.16
CA GLY A 46 2.71 1.36 8.81
C GLY A 46 3.35 2.66 9.26
N PRO A 47 2.54 3.68 9.56
CA PRO A 47 3.01 5.00 9.96
C PRO A 47 3.91 5.00 11.20
N ALA A 48 3.64 4.12 12.16
CA ALA A 48 4.37 4.07 13.43
C ALA A 48 5.87 3.69 13.29
N GLU A 49 6.23 3.05 12.16
CA GLU A 49 7.61 2.63 11.87
C GLU A 49 8.30 3.57 10.88
N ALA A 50 7.56 4.58 10.37
CA ALA A 50 8.04 5.44 9.30
C ALA A 50 8.79 6.66 9.84
N ASP A 51 9.92 6.97 9.22
CA ASP A 51 10.65 8.23 9.36
C ASP A 51 10.41 9.15 8.16
N LEU A 52 10.21 8.54 6.97
CA LEU A 52 10.04 9.25 5.71
C LEU A 52 8.78 8.78 5.00
N LEU A 53 7.84 9.70 4.76
CA LEU A 53 6.69 9.48 3.89
C LEU A 53 7.06 9.87 2.46
N VAL A 54 7.00 8.90 1.53
CA VAL A 54 7.18 9.13 0.10
C VAL A 54 5.83 9.02 -0.59
N VAL A 55 5.29 10.15 -1.02
CA VAL A 55 4.05 10.23 -1.79
C VAL A 55 4.40 10.14 -3.27
N VAL A 56 3.81 9.16 -3.95
CA VAL A 56 4.13 8.82 -5.34
C VAL A 56 2.91 9.05 -6.21
N GLY A 57 3.04 9.94 -7.19
CA GLY A 57 1.96 10.33 -8.11
C GLY A 57 1.89 11.82 -8.33
N ASP A 58 1.00 12.24 -9.22
CA ASP A 58 0.82 13.65 -9.54
C ASP A 58 0.19 14.39 -8.34
N ARG A 59 0.62 15.62 -8.09
CA ARG A 59 -0.01 16.52 -7.12
C ARG A 59 -1.32 17.03 -7.71
N GLU A 60 -2.41 16.87 -7.01
CA GLU A 60 -3.67 17.52 -7.38
C GLU A 60 -3.48 19.04 -7.28
N GLY A 61 -3.62 19.77 -8.40
CA GLY A 61 -3.61 21.23 -8.41
C GLY A 61 -2.36 21.93 -8.98
N GLU A 62 -1.36 21.23 -9.48
CA GLU A 62 -0.29 21.85 -10.30
C GLU A 62 -0.72 21.97 -11.78
N ASP A 63 -1.76 22.76 -12.08
CA ASP A 63 -1.85 23.42 -13.39
C ASP A 63 -0.81 24.56 -13.40
N GLU A 64 -0.09 24.66 -14.53
CA GLU A 64 1.03 25.56 -14.81
C GLU A 64 0.71 27.04 -14.51
N GLY A 65 0.68 27.39 -13.25
CA GLY A 65 0.54 28.75 -12.76
C GLY A 65 1.50 28.95 -11.60
N GLU A 66 2.49 29.83 -11.77
CA GLU A 66 3.37 30.32 -10.73
C GLU A 66 2.54 30.94 -9.57
N GLY A 67 2.02 30.11 -8.71
CA GLY A 67 1.37 30.47 -7.47
C GLY A 67 1.73 29.46 -6.43
N GLU A 68 2.33 29.88 -5.31
CA GLU A 68 2.46 29.10 -4.07
C GLU A 68 1.06 28.82 -3.50
N GLY A 69 0.23 28.10 -4.26
CA GLY A 69 -1.02 27.53 -3.79
C GLY A 69 -0.71 26.16 -3.16
N GLU A 70 -0.97 26.01 -1.89
CA GLU A 70 -1.07 24.68 -1.24
C GLU A 70 -2.20 23.94 -1.99
N GLY A 71 -1.81 23.12 -2.99
CA GLY A 71 -2.75 22.21 -3.67
C GLY A 71 -3.44 21.38 -2.61
N GLU A 72 -4.76 21.22 -2.69
CA GLU A 72 -5.54 20.42 -1.75
C GLU A 72 -4.92 19.03 -1.67
N GLU A 73 -4.30 18.77 -0.52
CA GLU A 73 -3.73 17.47 -0.20
C GLU A 73 -4.88 16.48 0.00
N SER A 74 -4.85 15.35 -0.70
CA SER A 74 -5.87 14.31 -0.51
C SER A 74 -5.98 13.95 0.97
N ASP A 75 -7.20 13.94 1.52
CA ASP A 75 -7.49 13.70 2.95
C ASP A 75 -6.75 12.48 3.53
N TRP A 76 -6.55 11.41 2.72
CA TRP A 76 -5.87 10.20 3.15
C TRP A 76 -4.35 10.38 3.33
N VAL A 77 -3.69 11.23 2.52
CA VAL A 77 -2.26 11.56 2.66
C VAL A 77 -2.03 12.38 3.91
N SER A 78 -2.91 13.36 4.15
CA SER A 78 -2.90 14.18 5.36
C SER A 78 -3.08 13.32 6.62
N GLY A 79 -4.03 12.39 6.60
CA GLY A 79 -4.24 11.42 7.68
C GLY A 79 -3.01 10.57 7.98
N LEU A 80 -2.32 10.09 6.95
CA LEU A 80 -1.07 9.33 7.11
C LEU A 80 0.03 10.19 7.73
N TRP A 81 0.19 11.43 7.23
CA TRP A 81 1.20 12.35 7.75
C TRP A 81 1.03 12.59 9.24
N HIS A 82 -0.20 12.76 9.72
CA HIS A 82 -0.48 12.94 11.15
C HIS A 82 -0.19 11.67 11.97
N GLY A 83 -0.33 10.49 11.38
CA GLY A 83 -0.07 9.21 12.05
C GLY A 83 1.42 8.84 12.18
N ILE A 84 2.33 9.53 11.47
CA ILE A 84 3.77 9.27 11.55
C ILE A 84 4.34 10.02 12.78
N PRO A 85 5.06 9.34 13.70
CA PRO A 85 5.69 10.00 14.83
C PRO A 85 6.84 10.90 14.38
N ALA A 86 7.10 11.94 15.13
CA ALA A 86 8.27 12.80 14.92
C ALA A 86 9.55 12.12 15.48
N PRO A 87 10.75 12.37 14.91
CA PRO A 87 11.01 13.24 13.76
C PRO A 87 10.63 12.61 12.42
N LYS A 88 10.02 13.36 11.54
CA LYS A 88 9.50 12.86 10.24
C LYS A 88 9.78 13.83 9.10
N ALA A 89 9.85 13.29 7.89
CA ALA A 89 9.92 14.07 6.67
C ALA A 89 8.97 13.54 5.61
N ARG A 90 8.62 14.37 4.62
CA ARG A 90 7.76 14.00 3.51
C ARG A 90 8.31 14.50 2.20
N VAL A 91 8.25 13.66 1.18
CA VAL A 91 8.64 14.03 -0.18
C VAL A 91 7.62 13.54 -1.19
N TRP A 92 7.50 14.29 -2.29
CA TRP A 92 6.67 13.94 -3.44
C TRP A 92 7.55 13.48 -4.59
N VAL A 93 7.12 12.42 -5.27
CA VAL A 93 7.77 11.84 -6.45
C VAL A 93 6.76 11.81 -7.59
N THR A 94 6.83 12.81 -8.46
CA THR A 94 6.01 12.93 -9.67
C THR A 94 6.76 12.44 -10.92
N ASP A 95 8.09 12.53 -10.90
CA ASP A 95 8.98 12.15 -12.00
C ASP A 95 9.88 10.98 -11.58
N PRO A 96 9.81 9.83 -12.30
CA PRO A 96 10.65 8.67 -12.00
C PRO A 96 12.16 8.93 -12.16
N GLU A 97 12.57 9.93 -12.97
CA GLU A 97 13.98 10.26 -13.15
C GLU A 97 14.54 11.09 -11.98
N ARG A 98 13.69 11.71 -11.18
CA ARG A 98 14.06 12.57 -10.04
C ARG A 98 13.95 11.90 -8.66
N VAL A 99 13.74 10.60 -8.64
CA VAL A 99 13.58 9.83 -7.36
C VAL A 99 14.77 10.03 -6.44
N ALA A 100 16.00 9.91 -6.96
CA ALA A 100 17.21 10.03 -6.16
C ALA A 100 17.29 11.39 -5.44
N ASP A 101 17.03 12.47 -6.18
CA ASP A 101 17.04 13.85 -5.65
C ASP A 101 15.93 14.08 -4.63
N ALA A 102 14.73 13.50 -4.86
CA ALA A 102 13.61 13.60 -3.92
C ALA A 102 13.95 12.92 -2.58
N LEU A 103 14.51 11.71 -2.64
CA LEU A 103 14.91 10.99 -1.42
C LEU A 103 16.06 11.68 -0.67
N GLU A 104 17.00 12.30 -1.38
CA GLU A 104 18.05 13.12 -0.75
C GLU A 104 17.48 14.34 -0.02
N ARG A 105 16.50 15.04 -0.64
CA ARG A 105 15.81 16.14 0.04
C ARG A 105 15.10 15.66 1.31
N GLY A 106 14.35 14.55 1.23
CA GLY A 106 13.67 13.98 2.39
C GLY A 106 14.61 13.62 3.52
N LEU A 107 15.78 13.04 3.18
CA LEU A 107 16.82 12.73 4.17
C LEU A 107 17.39 14.02 4.83
N ALA A 108 17.59 15.06 4.03
CA ALA A 108 18.09 16.35 4.55
C ALA A 108 17.04 17.03 5.47
N ASP A 109 15.75 16.92 5.12
CA ASP A 109 14.65 17.45 5.93
C ASP A 109 14.52 16.69 7.25
N LEU A 110 14.59 15.37 7.21
CA LEU A 110 14.58 14.51 8.39
C LEU A 110 15.75 14.86 9.33
N ALA A 111 16.95 15.08 8.78
CA ALA A 111 18.10 15.47 9.56
C ALA A 111 17.96 16.87 10.20
N ARG A 112 17.25 17.78 9.56
CA ARG A 112 16.92 19.11 10.10
C ARG A 112 15.88 19.02 11.21
N GLY A 113 14.81 18.29 11.01
CA GLY A 113 13.75 18.07 12.00
C GLY A 113 14.28 17.48 13.31
N GLN A 114 15.15 16.48 13.25
CA GLN A 114 15.83 15.96 14.45
C GLN A 114 16.67 17.02 15.18
N TYR A 115 17.25 17.96 14.45
CA TYR A 115 18.05 19.01 15.06
C TYR A 115 17.19 20.04 15.82
N GLU A 116 16.04 20.41 15.27
CA GLU A 116 15.10 21.38 15.87
C GLU A 116 14.42 20.81 17.11
N GLU A 117 13.91 19.59 17.07
CA GLU A 117 13.28 18.92 18.23
C GLU A 117 14.25 18.75 19.42
N HIS A 118 15.52 18.44 19.13
CA HIS A 118 16.52 18.35 20.19
C HIS A 118 16.82 19.70 20.85
N HIS A 119 16.72 20.80 20.10
CA HIS A 119 16.88 22.13 20.64
C HIS A 119 15.68 22.55 21.49
N GLU A 120 14.48 22.28 21.05
CA GLU A 120 13.23 22.56 21.81
C GLU A 120 13.17 21.75 23.10
N HIS A 121 13.52 20.46 23.04
CA HIS A 121 13.58 19.61 24.25
C HIS A 121 14.61 20.09 25.27
N GLN A 122 15.77 20.55 24.82
CA GLN A 122 16.77 21.12 25.72
C GLN A 122 16.35 22.46 26.34
N GLN A 123 15.67 23.31 25.56
CA GLN A 123 15.11 24.56 26.07
C GLN A 123 13.99 24.29 27.08
N HIS A 124 13.12 23.31 26.79
CA HIS A 124 12.04 22.92 27.72
C HIS A 124 12.58 22.33 29.02
N GLN A 125 13.61 21.49 28.99
CA GLN A 125 14.26 20.97 30.18
C GLN A 125 14.96 22.06 30.98
N GLN A 126 15.65 23.03 30.35
CA GLN A 126 16.24 24.16 31.01
C GLN A 126 15.20 25.07 31.66
N HIS A 127 14.05 25.27 30.98
CA HIS A 127 12.93 26.06 31.51
C HIS A 127 12.30 25.37 32.73
N GLN A 128 12.11 24.07 32.71
CA GLN A 128 11.59 23.30 33.85
C GLN A 128 12.58 23.29 35.05
N GLN A 129 13.87 23.16 34.80
CA GLN A 129 14.88 23.26 35.85
C GLN A 129 14.92 24.67 36.47
N HIS A 130 14.73 25.71 35.64
CA HIS A 130 14.66 27.10 36.15
C HIS A 130 13.42 27.35 37.00
N GLN A 131 12.28 26.80 36.60
CA GLN A 131 11.04 26.91 37.39
C GLN A 131 11.12 26.14 38.70
N GLN A 132 11.71 24.95 38.73
CA GLN A 132 11.92 24.20 39.95
C GLN A 132 12.90 24.92 40.91
N HIS A 133 13.94 25.58 40.38
CA HIS A 133 14.84 26.39 41.20
C HIS A 133 14.16 27.63 41.79
N GLN A 134 13.28 28.28 41.04
CA GLN A 134 12.50 29.43 41.54
C GLN A 134 11.48 29.02 42.60
N GLN A 135 10.81 27.86 42.44
CA GLN A 135 9.90 27.33 43.47
C GLN A 135 10.64 26.95 44.76
N HIS A 136 11.85 26.37 44.67
CA HIS A 136 12.66 26.05 45.82
C HIS A 136 13.13 27.31 46.56
N GLN A 137 13.45 28.40 45.88
CA GLN A 137 13.81 29.68 46.50
C GLN A 137 12.60 30.36 47.16
N GLN A 138 11.39 30.23 46.60
CA GLN A 138 10.17 30.76 47.23
C GLN A 138 9.77 29.99 48.49
N HIS A 139 9.95 28.66 48.52
CA HIS A 139 9.70 27.85 49.72
C HIS A 139 10.72 28.08 50.85
N GLN A 140 11.91 28.54 50.55
CA GLN A 140 12.89 28.94 51.61
C GLN A 140 12.61 30.32 52.21
N GLN A 141 11.83 31.17 51.57
CA GLN A 141 11.47 32.51 52.07
C GLN A 141 10.17 32.55 52.91
N HIS A 142 9.40 31.46 52.99
CA HIS A 142 8.17 31.36 53.76
C HIS A 142 8.16 30.33 54.88
N GLY A 143 9.32 29.99 55.38
CA GLY A 143 9.47 29.12 56.56
C GLY A 143 9.57 29.92 57.84
N ASP A 144 8.47 30.56 58.27
CA ASP A 144 8.21 30.90 59.68
C ASP A 144 6.81 31.49 59.79
N THR A 145 5.85 30.72 60.20
CA THR A 145 4.74 31.05 61.11
C THR A 145 3.65 29.95 61.02
N ALA A 146 3.64 29.10 62.04
CA ALA A 146 2.41 28.38 62.37
C ALA A 146 1.51 29.26 63.26
N PRO A 147 0.18 29.03 63.25
CA PRO A 147 -0.32 28.19 64.35
C PRO A 147 -1.52 27.26 63.95
N HIS A 148 -1.63 26.26 64.80
CA HIS A 148 -2.71 25.28 64.89
C HIS A 148 -4.13 25.85 64.90
N SER A 149 -5.06 25.11 64.30
CA SER A 149 -6.38 24.94 64.91
C SER A 149 -7.08 23.68 64.34
N ASP A 150 -7.42 22.82 65.29
CA ASP A 150 -8.35 21.70 65.17
C ASP A 150 -9.71 22.15 64.62
N HIS A 151 -10.39 21.29 63.86
CA HIS A 151 -11.77 20.98 64.12
C HIS A 151 -12.21 19.66 63.41
N ARG A 152 -12.68 18.77 64.26
CA ARG A 152 -13.48 17.57 63.97
C ARG A 152 -14.84 17.97 63.34
N GLY A 153 -15.41 17.07 62.56
CA GLY A 153 -16.80 17.09 62.17
C GLY A 153 -17.16 15.90 61.30
N HIS A 154 -17.70 14.86 61.91
CA HIS A 154 -18.49 13.82 61.28
C HIS A 154 -19.70 14.45 60.60
N ASP A 155 -20.16 13.89 59.45
CA ASP A 155 -21.52 13.35 59.41
C ASP A 155 -21.73 12.47 58.16
N MET A 156 -22.30 11.34 58.43
CA MET A 156 -22.91 10.39 57.48
C MET A 156 -24.27 10.97 57.02
N HIS A 157 -24.57 10.85 55.74
CA HIS A 157 -25.94 10.53 55.32
C HIS A 157 -25.94 9.89 53.92
N GLY A 158 -26.55 8.71 53.90
CA GLY A 158 -26.90 7.96 52.70
C GLY A 158 -28.02 8.64 51.93
N GLY A 159 -28.00 8.40 50.64
CA GLY A 159 -29.06 8.78 49.71
C GLY A 159 -28.98 7.88 48.50
N HIS A 160 -29.77 6.79 48.52
CA HIS A 160 -30.15 6.12 47.31
C HIS A 160 -30.86 7.11 46.38
N HIS A 161 -30.55 7.12 45.09
CA HIS A 161 -31.48 7.11 43.97
C HIS A 161 -30.79 7.45 42.63
N GLY A 162 -31.21 6.69 41.61
CA GLY A 162 -31.12 7.09 40.23
C GLY A 162 -30.20 6.20 39.40
N HIS A 163 -30.77 5.10 38.91
CA HIS A 163 -30.28 4.52 37.66
C HIS A 163 -30.48 5.54 36.53
N ALA A 164 -29.56 6.48 36.42
CA ALA A 164 -29.36 7.22 35.19
C ALA A 164 -28.56 6.28 34.26
N GLY A 165 -29.10 6.07 33.07
CA GLY A 165 -28.47 5.17 32.07
C GLY A 165 -26.98 5.48 31.95
N HIS A 166 -26.17 4.49 32.18
CA HIS A 166 -24.79 4.54 31.80
C HIS A 166 -24.76 4.67 30.29
N ASP A 167 -24.37 5.85 29.82
CA ASP A 167 -23.95 6.05 28.47
C ASP A 167 -22.68 5.21 28.27
N MET A 168 -22.88 3.92 27.90
CA MET A 168 -21.82 2.93 27.70
C MET A 168 -21.10 3.16 26.37
N GLY A 169 -21.19 4.38 25.80
CA GLY A 169 -20.67 4.67 24.46
C GLY A 169 -19.19 4.96 24.36
N LEU A 170 -18.52 5.31 25.46
CA LEU A 170 -17.10 5.72 25.40
C LEU A 170 -16.31 5.09 26.55
N VAL A 171 -15.22 4.40 26.23
CA VAL A 171 -14.17 4.02 27.18
C VAL A 171 -12.94 4.88 26.88
N GLU A 172 -12.55 5.72 27.82
CA GLU A 172 -11.44 6.69 27.67
C GLU A 172 -11.56 7.59 26.43
N GLY A 173 -12.80 7.94 26.03
CA GLY A 173 -13.08 8.79 24.86
C GLY A 173 -13.18 8.01 23.53
N LEU A 174 -13.01 6.69 23.53
CA LEU A 174 -13.20 5.86 22.35
C LEU A 174 -14.60 5.23 22.34
N PRO A 175 -15.32 5.26 21.20
CA PRO A 175 -16.62 4.59 21.08
C PRO A 175 -16.45 3.07 21.24
N MET A 176 -17.36 2.45 21.99
CA MET A 176 -17.41 0.98 22.03
C MET A 176 -17.95 0.44 20.71
N ALA A 177 -17.41 -0.70 20.27
CA ALA A 177 -17.88 -1.39 19.08
C ALA A 177 -19.34 -1.84 19.26
N ASP A 178 -20.12 -1.77 18.17
CA ASP A 178 -21.45 -2.36 18.11
C ASP A 178 -21.37 -3.88 18.28
N ARG A 179 -22.48 -4.49 18.74
CA ARG A 179 -22.56 -5.94 18.93
C ARG A 179 -23.66 -6.55 18.07
N ALA A 180 -23.34 -7.61 17.36
CA ALA A 180 -24.29 -8.40 16.60
C ALA A 180 -24.27 -9.87 17.05
N ASP A 181 -25.37 -10.58 16.80
CA ASP A 181 -25.46 -12.00 17.10
C ASP A 181 -24.62 -12.81 16.10
N ASP A 182 -23.81 -13.74 16.61
CA ASP A 182 -23.04 -14.70 15.80
C ASP A 182 -23.86 -15.98 15.55
N ARG A 183 -23.30 -16.91 14.76
CA ARG A 183 -23.93 -18.18 14.35
C ARG A 183 -24.35 -19.04 15.51
N ASP A 184 -23.67 -18.94 16.64
CA ASP A 184 -23.95 -19.71 17.89
C ASP A 184 -24.80 -18.93 18.90
N GLY A 185 -25.29 -17.72 18.53
CA GLY A 185 -26.11 -16.87 19.38
C GLY A 185 -25.34 -16.08 20.44
N LEU A 186 -23.99 -16.08 20.37
CA LEU A 186 -23.15 -15.18 21.14
C LEU A 186 -23.17 -13.78 20.50
N ARG A 187 -23.05 -12.75 21.32
CA ARG A 187 -22.93 -11.38 20.83
C ARG A 187 -21.47 -10.99 20.76
N LEU A 188 -20.96 -10.88 19.54
CA LEU A 188 -19.60 -10.44 19.25
C LEU A 188 -19.58 -8.97 18.84
N ASP A 189 -18.44 -8.32 19.11
CA ASP A 189 -18.19 -6.95 18.67
C ASP A 189 -18.06 -6.92 17.14
N VAL A 190 -18.69 -5.92 16.51
CA VAL A 190 -18.63 -5.67 15.08
C VAL A 190 -17.61 -4.55 14.84
N LEU A 191 -16.61 -4.82 14.04
CA LEU A 191 -15.55 -3.87 13.70
C LEU A 191 -15.68 -3.41 12.25
N HIS A 192 -15.61 -2.11 12.01
CA HIS A 192 -15.53 -1.52 10.68
C HIS A 192 -14.09 -1.13 10.39
N VAL A 193 -13.44 -1.86 9.47
CA VAL A 193 -12.01 -1.71 9.20
C VAL A 193 -11.79 -1.30 7.75
N PRO A 194 -11.18 -0.12 7.48
CA PRO A 194 -10.68 0.20 6.14
C PRO A 194 -9.34 -0.49 5.90
N LEU A 195 -9.21 -1.23 4.80
CA LEU A 195 -7.94 -1.74 4.28
C LEU A 195 -7.47 -0.89 3.10
N GLY A 196 -6.29 -0.34 3.21
CA GLY A 196 -5.74 0.59 2.23
C GLY A 196 -6.12 2.05 2.52
N PRO A 197 -5.80 2.99 1.61
CA PRO A 197 -5.09 2.79 0.35
C PRO A 197 -3.59 2.55 0.52
N VAL A 198 -3.02 2.87 1.69
CA VAL A 198 -1.59 2.74 1.99
C VAL A 198 -1.37 1.56 2.91
N LEU A 199 -1.21 0.43 2.30
CA LEU A 199 -0.88 -0.82 2.96
C LEU A 199 0.25 -1.48 2.17
N ALA A 200 1.25 -2.04 2.86
CA ALA A 200 2.35 -2.71 2.20
C ALA A 200 1.85 -3.86 1.31
N ASP A 201 2.37 -3.94 0.10
CA ASP A 201 2.03 -4.99 -0.87
C ASP A 201 0.54 -5.02 -1.25
N TRP A 202 -0.07 -3.86 -1.34
CA TRP A 202 -1.47 -3.64 -1.65
C TRP A 202 -1.63 -2.97 -3.02
N PRO A 203 -2.72 -3.22 -3.77
CA PRO A 203 -3.00 -2.47 -4.98
C PRO A 203 -3.13 -0.97 -4.69
N ALA A 204 -2.37 -0.15 -5.43
CA ALA A 204 -2.34 1.29 -5.23
C ALA A 204 -3.75 1.90 -5.34
N GLY A 205 -4.16 2.68 -4.35
CA GLY A 205 -5.45 3.35 -4.33
C GLY A 205 -6.67 2.45 -4.04
N LEU A 206 -6.50 1.15 -3.80
CA LEU A 206 -7.61 0.28 -3.39
C LEU A 206 -7.95 0.50 -1.92
N ILE A 207 -9.21 0.81 -1.64
CA ILE A 207 -9.78 0.81 -0.28
C ILE A 207 -10.85 -0.27 -0.23
N LEU A 208 -10.74 -1.18 0.73
CA LEU A 208 -11.82 -2.09 1.10
C LEU A 208 -12.36 -1.71 2.47
N ARG A 209 -13.64 -1.42 2.55
CA ARG A 209 -14.32 -1.29 3.85
C ARG A 209 -14.85 -2.65 4.24
N LEU A 210 -14.35 -3.17 5.33
CA LEU A 210 -14.72 -4.47 5.86
C LEU A 210 -15.53 -4.31 7.13
N THR A 211 -16.60 -5.08 7.23
CA THR A 211 -17.28 -5.33 8.49
C THR A 211 -16.81 -6.69 9.01
N LEU A 212 -16.17 -6.71 10.18
CA LEU A 212 -15.64 -7.91 10.80
C LEU A 212 -16.48 -8.28 12.01
N GLN A 213 -16.67 -9.58 12.22
CA GLN A 213 -17.19 -10.16 13.46
C GLN A 213 -16.19 -11.20 13.95
N GLY A 214 -15.53 -10.90 15.06
CA GLY A 214 -14.30 -11.60 15.40
C GLY A 214 -13.22 -11.35 14.34
N ASP A 215 -12.69 -12.41 13.74
CA ASP A 215 -11.71 -12.37 12.64
C ASP A 215 -12.32 -12.67 11.26
N VAL A 216 -13.65 -12.85 11.18
CA VAL A 216 -14.37 -13.21 9.95
C VAL A 216 -14.95 -11.98 9.29
N VAL A 217 -14.71 -11.87 7.99
CA VAL A 217 -15.27 -10.82 7.13
C VAL A 217 -16.76 -11.11 6.88
N GLN A 218 -17.64 -10.20 7.31
CA GLN A 218 -19.10 -10.33 7.13
C GLN A 218 -19.57 -9.57 5.88
N GLU A 219 -19.00 -8.39 5.65
CA GLU A 219 -19.38 -7.53 4.53
C GLU A 219 -18.15 -6.83 3.96
N VAL A 220 -18.15 -6.61 2.65
CA VAL A 220 -17.07 -5.94 1.92
C VAL A 220 -17.64 -4.91 0.96
N THR A 221 -17.18 -3.69 1.07
CA THR A 221 -17.40 -2.63 0.07
C THR A 221 -16.07 -2.23 -0.56
N VAL A 222 -16.05 -2.15 -1.90
CA VAL A 222 -14.87 -1.73 -2.68
C VAL A 222 -14.98 -0.25 -3.01
N GLU A 223 -14.05 0.54 -2.50
CA GLU A 223 -13.98 1.99 -2.72
C GLU A 223 -12.59 2.35 -3.24
N PRO A 224 -12.39 2.42 -4.57
CA PRO A 224 -11.11 2.89 -5.11
C PRO A 224 -10.96 4.40 -4.84
N VAL A 225 -9.72 4.84 -4.57
CA VAL A 225 -9.39 6.26 -4.51
C VAL A 225 -9.75 6.90 -5.85
N THR A 226 -10.53 7.97 -5.79
CA THR A 226 -10.87 8.75 -6.99
C THR A 226 -9.66 9.55 -7.42
N THR A 227 -9.25 9.40 -8.67
CA THR A 227 -8.18 10.17 -9.30
C THR A 227 -8.66 10.74 -10.63
N PRO A 228 -8.15 11.89 -11.05
CA PRO A 228 -8.44 12.43 -12.38
C PRO A 228 -8.09 11.44 -13.49
N PRO A 229 -8.84 11.43 -14.59
CA PRO A 229 -8.51 10.59 -15.74
C PRO A 229 -7.09 10.89 -16.26
N SER A 230 -6.26 9.87 -16.39
CA SER A 230 -4.92 10.00 -16.96
C SER A 230 -4.94 9.86 -18.47
N PRO A 231 -4.29 10.77 -19.22
CA PRO A 231 -4.11 10.62 -20.66
C PRO A 231 -3.07 9.54 -21.01
N ARG A 232 -2.25 9.12 -20.04
CA ARG A 232 -1.24 8.09 -20.23
C ARG A 232 -1.84 6.71 -20.12
N PRO A 233 -1.44 5.74 -20.98
CA PRO A 233 -1.90 4.36 -20.83
C PRO A 233 -1.38 3.75 -19.52
N PRO A 234 -2.15 2.81 -18.92
CA PRO A 234 -1.70 2.05 -17.77
C PRO A 234 -0.34 1.43 -18.03
N PHE A 235 0.56 1.53 -17.05
CA PHE A 235 1.97 1.13 -17.26
C PHE A 235 2.11 -0.32 -17.74
N TRP A 236 1.34 -1.24 -17.17
CA TRP A 236 1.46 -2.64 -17.51
C TRP A 236 0.89 -2.98 -18.88
N ASP A 237 -0.13 -2.27 -19.36
CA ASP A 237 -0.82 -2.52 -20.61
C ASP A 237 -0.27 -1.71 -21.81
N GLU A 238 0.62 -0.76 -21.54
CA GLU A 238 1.16 0.18 -22.52
C GLU A 238 1.59 -0.48 -23.85
N PRO A 239 2.33 -1.62 -23.89
CA PRO A 239 2.77 -2.20 -25.16
C PRO A 239 1.62 -2.60 -26.08
N TRP A 240 0.57 -3.21 -25.54
CA TRP A 240 -0.61 -3.65 -26.31
C TRP A 240 -1.45 -2.47 -26.78
N LEU A 241 -1.67 -1.47 -25.92
CA LEU A 241 -2.41 -0.26 -26.25
C LEU A 241 -1.70 0.55 -27.35
N ARG A 242 -0.38 0.64 -27.29
CA ARG A 242 0.42 1.29 -28.35
C ARG A 242 0.37 0.53 -29.68
N ALA A 243 0.45 -0.81 -29.64
CA ALA A 243 0.31 -1.63 -30.84
C ALA A 243 -1.07 -1.48 -31.49
N THR A 244 -2.14 -1.45 -30.68
CA THR A 244 -3.52 -1.20 -31.15
C THR A 244 -3.68 0.20 -31.73
N ALA A 245 -2.95 1.21 -31.23
CA ALA A 245 -2.88 2.55 -31.79
C ALA A 245 -2.05 2.64 -33.07
N GLY A 246 -1.50 1.53 -33.57
CA GLY A 246 -0.72 1.46 -34.81
C GLY A 246 0.79 1.74 -34.63
N GLU A 247 1.28 1.83 -33.41
CA GLU A 247 2.69 1.98 -33.17
C GLU A 247 3.44 0.64 -33.32
N HIS A 248 4.70 0.72 -33.80
CA HIS A 248 5.55 -0.45 -33.90
C HIS A 248 6.07 -0.85 -32.51
N VAL A 249 5.52 -1.92 -31.96
CA VAL A 249 5.95 -2.54 -30.70
C VAL A 249 6.44 -3.97 -31.00
N SER A 250 7.62 -4.35 -30.51
CA SER A 250 8.08 -5.75 -30.68
C SER A 250 7.40 -6.69 -29.67
N ARG A 251 7.21 -7.96 -30.08
CA ARG A 251 6.73 -9.03 -29.17
C ARG A 251 7.64 -9.18 -27.94
N GLY A 252 8.94 -8.98 -28.10
CA GLY A 252 9.89 -9.00 -27.00
C GLY A 252 9.63 -7.87 -25.99
N ASN A 253 9.21 -6.70 -26.43
CA ASN A 253 8.86 -5.60 -25.55
C ASN A 253 7.59 -5.90 -24.74
N ALA A 254 6.56 -6.44 -25.38
CA ALA A 254 5.35 -6.91 -24.70
C ALA A 254 5.63 -8.07 -23.73
N ALA A 255 6.43 -9.05 -24.16
CA ALA A 255 6.85 -10.16 -23.30
C ALA A 255 7.62 -9.69 -22.07
N ARG A 256 8.52 -8.72 -22.23
CA ARG A 256 9.27 -8.10 -21.13
C ARG A 256 8.34 -7.42 -20.12
N ARG A 257 7.35 -6.65 -20.62
CA ARG A 257 6.35 -5.99 -19.78
C ARG A 257 5.49 -7.02 -19.04
N LEU A 258 5.05 -8.08 -19.72
CA LEU A 258 4.28 -9.18 -19.14
C LEU A 258 5.07 -9.91 -18.05
N CYS A 259 6.34 -10.22 -18.32
CA CYS A 259 7.25 -10.83 -17.35
C CYS A 259 7.36 -9.97 -16.09
N ALA A 260 7.62 -8.67 -16.26
CA ALA A 260 7.76 -7.73 -15.16
C ALA A 260 6.45 -7.57 -14.37
N ALA A 261 5.29 -7.48 -15.04
CA ALA A 261 4.00 -7.36 -14.40
C ALA A 261 3.68 -8.57 -13.49
N HIS A 262 3.87 -9.79 -14.00
CA HIS A 262 3.63 -10.99 -13.18
C HIS A 262 4.68 -11.20 -12.09
N LEU A 263 5.92 -10.74 -12.29
CA LEU A 263 6.92 -10.71 -11.22
C LEU A 263 6.54 -9.71 -10.13
N ASP A 264 5.95 -8.58 -10.48
CA ASP A 264 5.42 -7.60 -9.52
C ASP A 264 4.26 -8.21 -8.70
N SER A 265 3.28 -8.84 -9.39
CA SER A 265 2.17 -9.56 -8.73
C SER A 265 2.67 -10.67 -7.80
N LEU A 266 3.62 -11.47 -8.25
CA LEU A 266 4.26 -12.53 -7.43
C LEU A 266 5.03 -11.94 -6.25
N GLY A 267 5.70 -10.81 -6.42
CA GLY A 267 6.41 -10.11 -5.35
C GLY A 267 5.49 -9.72 -4.21
N ARG A 268 4.34 -9.10 -4.52
CA ARG A 268 3.29 -8.78 -3.54
C ARG A 268 2.70 -10.03 -2.91
N PHE A 269 2.36 -11.03 -3.72
CA PHE A 269 1.79 -12.29 -3.23
C PHE A 269 2.72 -12.99 -2.24
N PHE A 270 4.02 -13.09 -2.54
CA PHE A 270 4.99 -13.70 -1.63
C PHE A 270 5.17 -12.88 -0.35
N ALA A 271 5.20 -11.56 -0.42
CA ALA A 271 5.30 -10.70 0.75
C ALA A 271 4.07 -10.84 1.66
N VAL A 272 2.86 -10.80 1.10
CA VAL A 272 1.61 -10.98 1.86
C VAL A 272 1.51 -12.36 2.50
N THR A 273 2.10 -13.38 1.88
CA THR A 273 2.19 -14.75 2.44
C THR A 273 3.36 -14.93 3.42
N GLY A 274 4.09 -13.87 3.78
CA GLY A 274 5.21 -13.89 4.72
C GLY A 274 6.50 -14.49 4.17
N TRP A 275 6.68 -14.48 2.84
CA TRP A 275 7.89 -15.02 2.21
C TRP A 275 8.78 -13.90 1.65
N ASP A 276 9.32 -13.06 2.53
CA ASP A 276 10.04 -11.82 2.19
C ASP A 276 11.27 -12.04 1.30
N ASP A 277 12.08 -13.10 1.56
CA ASP A 277 13.22 -13.44 0.70
C ASP A 277 12.79 -13.76 -0.74
N MET A 278 11.64 -14.40 -0.91
CA MET A 278 11.10 -14.72 -2.22
C MET A 278 10.53 -13.47 -2.91
N ALA A 279 9.86 -12.62 -2.15
CA ALA A 279 9.36 -11.34 -2.62
C ALA A 279 10.50 -10.43 -3.10
N ALA A 280 11.56 -10.30 -2.30
CA ALA A 280 12.73 -9.49 -2.66
C ALA A 280 13.42 -10.00 -3.94
N ARG A 281 13.61 -11.33 -4.07
CA ARG A 281 14.18 -11.93 -5.28
C ARG A 281 13.31 -11.71 -6.51
N THR A 282 12.00 -11.79 -6.34
CA THR A 282 11.04 -11.59 -7.43
C THR A 282 11.07 -10.14 -7.93
N ARG A 283 11.12 -9.17 -7.01
CA ARG A 283 11.28 -7.75 -7.34
C ARG A 283 12.61 -7.46 -8.03
N TYR A 284 13.70 -8.07 -7.57
CA TYR A 284 15.00 -7.96 -8.24
C TYR A 284 14.93 -8.43 -9.71
N VAL A 285 14.30 -9.58 -9.99
CA VAL A 285 14.16 -10.08 -11.36
C VAL A 285 13.23 -9.19 -12.20
N ARG A 286 12.15 -8.64 -11.59
CA ARG A 286 11.29 -7.62 -12.21
C ARG A 286 12.10 -6.43 -12.69
N ASP A 287 12.94 -5.89 -11.81
CA ASP A 287 13.75 -4.70 -12.11
C ASP A 287 14.79 -5.01 -13.19
N ARG A 288 15.38 -6.22 -13.19
CA ARG A 288 16.25 -6.68 -14.29
C ARG A 288 15.51 -6.77 -15.61
N ALA A 289 14.26 -7.26 -15.61
CA ALA A 289 13.44 -7.31 -16.80
C ALA A 289 13.16 -5.91 -17.36
N LEU A 290 12.76 -4.96 -16.50
CA LEU A 290 12.50 -3.57 -16.89
C LEU A 290 13.76 -2.84 -17.36
N ALA A 291 14.93 -3.14 -16.81
CA ALA A 291 16.23 -2.60 -17.21
C ALA A 291 16.77 -3.18 -18.53
N GLY A 292 16.03 -4.07 -19.22
CA GLY A 292 16.44 -4.60 -20.52
C GLY A 292 17.28 -5.87 -20.46
N GLY A 293 17.25 -6.64 -19.36
CA GLY A 293 17.94 -7.94 -19.27
C GLY A 293 17.61 -8.86 -20.44
N SER A 294 18.58 -9.62 -20.94
CA SER A 294 18.38 -10.54 -22.07
C SER A 294 17.50 -11.75 -21.69
N ALA A 295 16.89 -12.39 -22.68
CA ALA A 295 16.10 -13.61 -22.47
C ALA A 295 16.90 -14.72 -21.78
N ALA A 296 18.18 -14.86 -22.09
CA ALA A 296 19.08 -15.82 -21.46
C ALA A 296 19.31 -15.49 -19.98
N GLU A 297 19.60 -14.23 -19.67
CA GLU A 297 19.75 -13.73 -18.29
C GLU A 297 18.46 -13.94 -17.49
N LEU A 298 17.33 -13.43 -17.99
CA LEU A 298 16.05 -13.51 -17.29
C LEU A 298 15.62 -14.96 -17.06
N THR A 299 15.76 -15.84 -18.06
CA THR A 299 15.46 -17.27 -17.92
C THR A 299 16.30 -17.91 -16.83
N SER A 300 17.59 -17.56 -16.73
CA SER A 300 18.49 -18.08 -15.70
C SER A 300 18.07 -17.69 -14.29
N LEU A 301 17.57 -16.47 -14.10
CA LEU A 301 17.10 -15.93 -12.83
C LEU A 301 15.70 -16.47 -12.44
N VAL A 302 14.80 -16.58 -13.41
CA VAL A 302 13.42 -16.99 -13.21
C VAL A 302 13.29 -18.49 -12.89
N ARG A 303 14.08 -19.35 -13.55
CA ARG A 303 13.96 -20.81 -13.40
C ARG A 303 14.11 -21.31 -11.96
N PRO A 304 15.11 -20.90 -11.15
CA PRO A 304 15.19 -21.31 -9.75
C PRO A 304 14.06 -20.76 -8.90
N LEU A 305 13.58 -19.54 -9.17
CA LEU A 305 12.45 -18.92 -8.51
C LEU A 305 11.17 -19.75 -8.69
N ILE A 306 10.83 -20.08 -9.94
CA ILE A 306 9.67 -20.92 -10.28
C ILE A 306 9.75 -22.27 -9.55
N ARG A 307 10.90 -22.95 -9.64
CA ARG A 307 11.07 -24.26 -8.99
C ARG A 307 10.91 -24.19 -7.48
N ARG A 308 11.41 -23.12 -6.85
CA ARG A 308 11.32 -22.94 -5.41
C ARG A 308 9.87 -22.69 -4.98
N ALA A 309 9.14 -21.82 -5.70
CA ALA A 309 7.73 -21.54 -5.43
C ALA A 309 6.85 -22.79 -5.58
N GLN A 310 6.97 -23.51 -6.71
CA GLN A 310 6.20 -24.73 -6.99
C GLN A 310 6.45 -25.87 -6.00
N ARG A 311 7.66 -25.96 -5.42
CA ARG A 311 8.02 -26.99 -4.44
C ARG A 311 7.65 -26.64 -3.00
N SER A 312 7.23 -25.41 -2.73
CA SER A 312 6.88 -24.96 -1.38
C SER A 312 5.56 -25.59 -0.90
N ARG A 313 5.68 -26.56 0.01
CA ARG A 313 4.52 -27.21 0.64
C ARG A 313 3.78 -26.25 1.57
N THR A 314 4.52 -25.38 2.27
CA THR A 314 3.93 -24.37 3.17
C THR A 314 3.11 -23.36 2.39
N LEU A 315 3.64 -22.82 1.28
CA LEU A 315 2.90 -21.87 0.44
C LEU A 315 1.64 -22.53 -0.13
N ARG A 316 1.76 -23.76 -0.65
CA ARG A 316 0.61 -24.51 -1.15
C ARG A 316 -0.46 -24.68 -0.06
N TRP A 317 -0.05 -25.14 1.12
CA TRP A 317 -0.98 -25.32 2.24
C TRP A 317 -1.67 -24.01 2.64
N LEU A 318 -0.92 -22.91 2.71
CA LEU A 318 -1.44 -21.59 3.10
C LEU A 318 -2.43 -21.00 2.08
N THR A 319 -2.28 -21.29 0.78
CA THR A 319 -3.01 -20.57 -0.27
C THR A 319 -4.02 -21.42 -1.03
N THR A 320 -4.03 -22.75 -0.83
CA THR A 320 -5.02 -23.64 -1.44
C THR A 320 -6.39 -23.43 -0.81
N GLY A 321 -7.41 -23.31 -1.65
CA GLY A 321 -8.81 -23.10 -1.27
C GLY A 321 -9.19 -21.64 -1.03
N LEU A 322 -8.21 -20.71 -0.95
CA LEU A 322 -8.50 -19.30 -0.70
C LEU A 322 -9.02 -18.61 -1.98
N GLY A 323 -10.15 -17.92 -1.85
CA GLY A 323 -10.74 -17.12 -2.91
C GLY A 323 -10.97 -17.92 -4.20
N THR A 324 -11.58 -19.09 -4.09
CA THR A 324 -11.87 -19.99 -5.22
C THR A 324 -12.82 -19.32 -6.20
N LEU A 325 -12.38 -19.20 -7.46
CA LEU A 325 -13.13 -18.61 -8.58
C LEU A 325 -13.11 -19.60 -9.76
N PRO A 326 -14.11 -20.47 -9.89
CA PRO A 326 -14.23 -21.39 -11.03
C PRO A 326 -14.37 -20.62 -12.35
N ALA A 327 -13.80 -21.19 -13.43
CA ALA A 327 -13.79 -20.54 -14.75
C ALA A 327 -15.19 -20.19 -15.28
N GLU A 328 -16.20 -20.98 -14.98
CA GLU A 328 -17.58 -20.69 -15.34
C GLU A 328 -18.08 -19.41 -14.65
N GLN A 329 -17.84 -19.28 -13.34
CA GLN A 329 -18.21 -18.08 -12.58
C GLN A 329 -17.38 -16.87 -13.01
N ALA A 330 -16.08 -17.07 -13.29
CA ALA A 330 -15.19 -16.02 -13.80
C ALA A 330 -15.73 -15.45 -15.14
N ARG A 331 -16.09 -16.31 -16.11
CA ARG A 331 -16.67 -15.88 -17.38
C ARG A 331 -17.98 -15.13 -17.20
N HIS A 332 -18.86 -15.64 -16.35
CA HIS A 332 -20.15 -15.00 -16.08
C HIS A 332 -20.00 -13.58 -15.49
N ARG A 333 -18.90 -13.32 -14.78
CA ARG A 333 -18.57 -12.02 -14.21
C ARG A 333 -17.72 -11.13 -15.12
N GLY A 334 -17.41 -11.58 -16.32
CA GLY A 334 -16.54 -10.86 -17.26
C GLY A 334 -15.05 -10.90 -16.90
N VAL A 335 -14.63 -11.75 -15.94
CA VAL A 335 -13.23 -11.93 -15.60
C VAL A 335 -12.51 -12.62 -16.75
N THR A 336 -11.35 -12.10 -17.12
CA THR A 336 -10.49 -12.61 -18.18
C THR A 336 -9.06 -12.84 -17.66
N GLY A 337 -8.13 -13.23 -18.55
CA GLY A 337 -6.71 -13.35 -18.20
C GLY A 337 -6.39 -14.43 -17.16
N PRO A 338 -5.34 -14.21 -16.33
CA PRO A 338 -4.82 -15.24 -15.42
C PRO A 338 -5.85 -15.78 -14.42
N ALA A 339 -6.73 -14.94 -13.90
CA ALA A 339 -7.75 -15.35 -12.94
C ALA A 339 -8.79 -16.32 -13.56
N LEU A 340 -9.14 -16.11 -14.82
CA LEU A 340 -9.99 -17.04 -15.59
C LEU A 340 -9.24 -18.35 -15.90
N VAL A 341 -7.99 -18.24 -16.35
CA VAL A 341 -7.17 -19.41 -16.75
C VAL A 341 -6.87 -20.33 -15.56
N ALA A 342 -6.73 -19.74 -14.37
CA ALA A 342 -6.45 -20.48 -13.15
C ALA A 342 -7.56 -21.48 -12.76
N ASP A 343 -8.80 -21.17 -13.12
CA ASP A 343 -9.98 -22.01 -12.81
C ASP A 343 -9.94 -22.56 -11.37
N GLY A 344 -9.65 -21.69 -10.40
CA GLY A 344 -9.42 -22.16 -9.05
C GLY A 344 -9.12 -21.06 -8.02
N ASP A 345 -8.21 -21.37 -7.12
CA ASP A 345 -7.89 -20.61 -5.92
C ASP A 345 -6.64 -19.72 -6.07
N ALA A 346 -6.20 -19.12 -4.97
CA ALA A 346 -5.01 -18.27 -4.93
C ALA A 346 -3.73 -19.03 -5.35
N TYR A 347 -3.61 -20.31 -4.97
CA TYR A 347 -2.48 -21.14 -5.39
C TYR A 347 -2.48 -21.38 -6.91
N SER A 348 -3.63 -21.69 -7.49
CA SER A 348 -3.80 -21.89 -8.92
C SER A 348 -3.45 -20.63 -9.72
N ARG A 349 -3.89 -19.44 -9.27
CA ARG A 349 -3.55 -18.14 -9.90
C ARG A 349 -2.04 -17.88 -9.86
N MET A 350 -1.38 -18.13 -8.73
CA MET A 350 0.08 -18.04 -8.62
C MET A 350 0.80 -18.96 -9.61
N LEU A 351 0.32 -20.19 -9.81
CA LEU A 351 0.92 -21.12 -10.79
C LEU A 351 0.79 -20.59 -12.23
N VAL A 352 -0.33 -19.99 -12.60
CA VAL A 352 -0.53 -19.34 -13.91
C VAL A 352 0.47 -18.20 -14.11
N TRP A 353 0.70 -17.36 -13.11
CA TRP A 353 1.70 -16.29 -13.18
C TRP A 353 3.12 -16.84 -13.33
N LEU A 354 3.49 -17.88 -12.59
CA LEU A 354 4.82 -18.51 -12.70
C LEU A 354 5.06 -19.08 -14.10
N ASP A 355 4.06 -19.70 -14.70
CA ASP A 355 4.14 -20.22 -16.07
C ASP A 355 4.27 -19.07 -17.09
N ALA A 356 3.46 -18.01 -16.94
CA ALA A 356 3.54 -16.83 -17.78
C ALA A 356 4.92 -16.14 -17.68
N VAL A 357 5.49 -16.00 -16.47
CA VAL A 357 6.84 -15.47 -16.26
C VAL A 357 7.89 -16.31 -16.98
N GLY A 358 7.78 -17.65 -16.90
CA GLY A 358 8.72 -18.55 -17.58
C GLY A 358 8.70 -18.38 -19.10
N ARG A 359 7.52 -18.31 -19.70
CA ARG A 359 7.34 -18.11 -21.15
C ARG A 359 7.77 -16.71 -21.60
N SER A 360 7.32 -15.68 -20.89
CA SER A 360 7.60 -14.29 -21.26
C SER A 360 9.08 -13.93 -21.09
N ALA A 361 9.77 -14.46 -20.06
CA ALA A 361 11.21 -14.28 -19.91
C ALA A 361 12.00 -14.87 -21.10
N ALA A 362 11.59 -16.02 -21.62
CA ALA A 362 12.23 -16.63 -22.79
C ALA A 362 11.95 -15.85 -24.11
N ALA A 363 10.89 -15.06 -24.15
CA ALA A 363 10.46 -14.31 -25.34
C ALA A 363 10.93 -12.84 -25.36
N CYS A 364 11.67 -12.37 -24.34
CA CYS A 364 12.04 -10.95 -24.21
C CYS A 364 12.89 -10.38 -25.37
N ASP A 365 13.61 -11.23 -26.12
CA ASP A 365 14.50 -10.81 -27.21
C ASP A 365 13.87 -10.97 -28.60
N VAL A 366 12.56 -11.34 -28.67
CA VAL A 366 11.81 -11.47 -29.92
C VAL A 366 11.62 -10.12 -30.58
N ILE A 367 12.08 -9.96 -31.83
CA ILE A 367 12.07 -8.68 -32.54
C ILE A 367 10.85 -8.45 -33.44
N GLU A 368 10.10 -9.53 -33.74
CA GLU A 368 8.89 -9.45 -34.56
C GLU A 368 7.86 -8.52 -33.95
N ALA A 369 7.11 -7.83 -34.81
CA ALA A 369 6.07 -6.90 -34.37
C ALA A 369 4.98 -7.64 -33.60
N LEU A 370 4.50 -7.00 -32.53
CA LEU A 370 3.28 -7.40 -31.82
C LEU A 370 2.09 -7.18 -32.75
N ASP A 371 1.24 -8.18 -32.92
CA ASP A 371 0.02 -8.05 -33.71
C ASP A 371 -0.99 -7.17 -32.92
N ALA A 372 -1.56 -6.17 -33.59
CA ALA A 372 -2.58 -5.30 -33.02
C ALA A 372 -3.85 -6.07 -32.56
N ALA A 373 -4.08 -7.27 -33.09
CA ALA A 373 -5.14 -8.17 -32.66
C ALA A 373 -4.81 -8.92 -31.35
N GLU A 374 -3.55 -8.91 -30.90
CA GLU A 374 -3.16 -9.47 -29.61
C GLU A 374 -3.50 -8.47 -28.51
N THR A 375 -4.72 -8.55 -27.96
CA THR A 375 -5.28 -7.60 -26.99
C THR A 375 -5.32 -8.14 -25.56
N VAL A 376 -4.50 -9.16 -25.23
CA VAL A 376 -4.46 -9.75 -23.89
C VAL A 376 -3.27 -9.22 -23.13
N GLY A 377 -3.53 -8.28 -22.22
CA GLY A 377 -2.57 -7.73 -21.27
C GLY A 377 -2.39 -8.62 -20.02
N PRO A 378 -1.61 -8.14 -19.03
CA PRO A 378 -1.29 -8.93 -17.83
C PRO A 378 -2.49 -9.33 -16.97
N ARG A 379 -3.56 -8.52 -16.92
CA ARG A 379 -4.77 -8.80 -16.13
C ARG A 379 -5.88 -9.43 -16.97
N GLY A 380 -5.82 -9.31 -18.28
CA GLY A 380 -6.82 -9.88 -19.17
C GLY A 380 -7.00 -9.16 -20.49
N ARG A 381 -8.18 -9.26 -21.08
CA ARG A 381 -8.49 -8.67 -22.38
C ARG A 381 -8.66 -7.16 -22.27
N LEU A 382 -8.00 -6.44 -23.16
CA LEU A 382 -8.04 -4.97 -23.26
C LEU A 382 -9.08 -4.47 -24.28
N ASP A 383 -9.58 -5.36 -25.14
CA ASP A 383 -10.59 -5.06 -26.18
C ASP A 383 -12.03 -5.24 -25.67
N THR A 384 -12.25 -5.10 -24.39
CA THR A 384 -13.55 -5.17 -23.72
C THR A 384 -14.04 -3.77 -23.33
N PRO A 385 -15.39 -3.56 -23.19
CA PRO A 385 -15.94 -2.25 -22.83
C PRO A 385 -15.45 -1.72 -21.47
N ALA A 386 -15.10 -2.61 -20.55
CA ALA A 386 -14.54 -2.26 -19.25
C ALA A 386 -13.15 -2.86 -19.11
N PRO A 387 -12.21 -2.19 -18.40
CA PRO A 387 -10.88 -2.72 -18.17
C PRO A 387 -10.94 -4.02 -17.35
N PRO A 388 -9.99 -4.97 -17.55
CA PRO A 388 -10.02 -6.28 -16.91
C PRO A 388 -10.02 -6.21 -15.37
N SER A 389 -9.39 -5.24 -14.77
CA SER A 389 -9.38 -5.07 -13.30
C SER A 389 -10.75 -4.70 -12.72
N ARG A 390 -11.67 -4.14 -13.51
CA ARG A 390 -13.03 -3.88 -13.05
C ARG A 390 -13.74 -5.18 -12.62
N ALA A 391 -13.70 -6.20 -13.46
CA ALA A 391 -14.32 -7.49 -13.15
C ALA A 391 -13.65 -8.21 -11.97
N LEU A 392 -12.34 -8.00 -11.76
CA LEU A 392 -11.63 -8.52 -10.61
C LEU A 392 -12.11 -7.83 -9.32
N LEU A 393 -12.21 -6.50 -9.32
CA LEU A 393 -12.73 -5.71 -8.19
C LEU A 393 -14.17 -6.07 -7.84
N ASP A 394 -15.04 -6.18 -8.85
CA ASP A 394 -16.46 -6.56 -8.69
C ASP A 394 -16.64 -8.01 -8.15
N SER A 395 -15.59 -8.83 -8.24
CA SER A 395 -15.58 -10.18 -7.69
C SER A 395 -15.12 -10.25 -6.23
N LEU A 396 -14.42 -9.21 -5.71
CA LEU A 396 -13.83 -9.21 -4.36
C LEU A 396 -14.85 -9.43 -3.24
N PRO A 397 -16.01 -8.74 -3.18
CA PRO A 397 -16.92 -8.92 -2.07
C PRO A 397 -17.26 -10.38 -1.83
N ARG A 398 -17.68 -11.08 -2.89
CA ARG A 398 -18.06 -12.49 -2.79
C ARG A 398 -16.90 -13.44 -2.45
N LEU A 399 -15.66 -13.09 -2.82
CA LEU A 399 -14.49 -13.92 -2.56
C LEU A 399 -13.95 -13.72 -1.15
N LEU A 400 -14.31 -12.60 -0.51
CA LEU A 400 -13.82 -12.20 0.80
C LEU A 400 -14.82 -12.47 1.92
N GLU A 401 -16.13 -12.33 1.65
CA GLU A 401 -17.18 -12.62 2.63
C GLU A 401 -17.10 -14.05 3.15
N GLY A 402 -17.14 -14.21 4.46
CA GLY A 402 -17.03 -15.49 5.15
C GLY A 402 -15.59 -16.01 5.29
N THR A 403 -14.57 -15.26 4.85
CA THR A 403 -13.16 -15.62 5.04
C THR A 403 -12.58 -14.94 6.28
N GLU A 404 -11.51 -15.52 6.83
CA GLU A 404 -10.72 -14.86 7.87
C GLU A 404 -10.02 -13.59 7.32
N PHE A 405 -9.92 -12.56 8.15
CA PHE A 405 -9.31 -11.28 7.80
C PHE A 405 -7.88 -11.42 7.22
N ALA A 406 -7.06 -12.32 7.80
CA ALA A 406 -5.72 -12.59 7.29
C ALA A 406 -5.75 -13.19 5.86
N CYS A 407 -6.77 -14.02 5.55
CA CYS A 407 -6.95 -14.62 4.24
C CYS A 407 -7.37 -13.60 3.17
N ALA A 408 -8.12 -12.55 3.57
CA ALA A 408 -8.59 -11.51 2.66
C ALA A 408 -7.43 -10.84 1.89
N ARG A 409 -6.32 -10.51 2.57
CA ARG A 409 -5.14 -9.93 1.93
C ARG A 409 -4.51 -10.86 0.89
N ILE A 410 -4.44 -12.16 1.18
CA ILE A 410 -3.88 -13.17 0.25
C ILE A 410 -4.77 -13.28 -0.99
N ILE A 411 -6.10 -13.27 -0.81
CA ILE A 411 -7.06 -13.32 -1.92
C ILE A 411 -6.89 -12.11 -2.83
N VAL A 412 -6.86 -10.90 -2.28
CA VAL A 412 -6.64 -9.66 -3.04
C VAL A 412 -5.30 -9.70 -3.78
N ALA A 413 -4.20 -10.05 -3.08
CA ALA A 413 -2.88 -10.16 -3.69
C ALA A 413 -2.82 -11.21 -4.81
N SER A 414 -3.63 -12.27 -4.73
CA SER A 414 -3.69 -13.31 -5.77
C SER A 414 -4.49 -12.92 -7.02
N LEU A 415 -5.37 -11.92 -6.91
CA LEU A 415 -6.09 -11.34 -8.04
C LEU A 415 -5.32 -10.16 -8.64
N ASP A 416 -4.64 -9.40 -7.79
CA ASP A 416 -3.78 -8.25 -8.11
C ASP A 416 -4.42 -7.28 -9.11
N PRO A 417 -5.61 -6.70 -8.81
CA PRO A 417 -6.24 -5.73 -9.69
C PRO A 417 -5.36 -4.49 -9.84
N ASP A 418 -5.30 -3.95 -11.06
CA ASP A 418 -4.54 -2.74 -11.39
C ASP A 418 -5.51 -1.56 -11.51
N LEU A 419 -5.47 -0.63 -10.55
CA LEU A 419 -6.35 0.52 -10.55
C LEU A 419 -5.91 1.58 -11.58
N ASP A 420 -4.67 1.52 -12.10
CA ASP A 420 -4.22 2.37 -13.21
C ASP A 420 -5.11 2.17 -14.45
N GLU A 421 -5.65 0.95 -14.64
CA GLU A 421 -6.59 0.65 -15.74
C GLU A 421 -7.91 1.44 -15.61
N LEU A 422 -8.33 1.78 -14.39
CA LEU A 422 -9.58 2.50 -14.13
C LEU A 422 -9.44 4.02 -14.31
N THR A 423 -8.21 4.53 -14.21
CA THR A 423 -7.91 5.96 -14.36
C THR A 423 -7.67 6.36 -15.81
N HIS A 424 -7.42 5.39 -16.70
CA HIS A 424 -7.16 5.66 -18.10
C HIS A 424 -8.43 6.10 -18.81
N ALA A 425 -8.41 7.30 -19.41
CA ALA A 425 -9.48 7.78 -20.27
C ALA A 425 -9.50 6.93 -21.55
N GLN A 426 -10.39 5.95 -21.62
CA GLN A 426 -10.56 5.15 -22.83
C GLN A 426 -11.10 6.05 -23.96
N ALA A 427 -10.28 6.26 -25.00
CA ALA A 427 -10.83 6.68 -26.27
C ALA A 427 -11.85 5.62 -26.74
N PRO A 428 -13.05 6.02 -27.25
CA PRO A 428 -14.03 5.05 -27.69
C PRO A 428 -13.39 4.16 -28.76
N TRP A 429 -13.41 2.85 -28.54
CA TRP A 429 -12.88 1.86 -29.47
C TRP A 429 -13.66 1.99 -30.78
N THR A 430 -13.04 2.55 -31.81
CA THR A 430 -13.59 2.51 -33.17
C THR A 430 -13.38 1.09 -33.67
N VAL A 431 -14.45 0.29 -33.58
CA VAL A 431 -14.49 -0.99 -34.27
C VAL A 431 -14.41 -0.69 -35.77
N HIS A 432 -13.23 -0.84 -36.36
CA HIS A 432 -13.10 -0.89 -37.79
C HIS A 432 -13.70 -2.23 -38.24
N SER A 433 -14.98 -2.20 -38.56
CA SER A 433 -15.62 -3.29 -39.32
C SER A 433 -15.00 -3.31 -40.72
N HIS A 434 -14.03 -4.20 -40.92
CA HIS A 434 -13.61 -4.58 -42.26
C HIS A 434 -14.79 -5.34 -42.88
N GLY A 435 -15.48 -4.66 -43.83
CA GLY A 435 -16.49 -5.27 -44.71
C GLY A 435 -15.79 -6.10 -45.79
#